data_f7200c3d9173542ebb7f742f3acd9ebd
#
_entry.id   f7200c3d9173542ebb7f742f3acd9ebd
#
_cell.length_a   1.000
_cell.length_b   1.000
_cell.length_c   1.000
_cell.angle_alpha   90.00
_cell.angle_beta   90.00
_cell.angle_gamma   90.00
#
_symmetry.space_group_name_H-M   'P 1'
#
loop_
_entity.id
_entity.type
_entity.pdbx_description
1 polymer ?
#
loop_
_entity_poly.entity_id
_entity_poly.type
_entity_poly.pdbx_seq_one_letter_code
_entity_poly.pdbx_strand_id
1 'polypeptide(L)'
;MKFKFILLIILSIILTGCTGVSSRGLFGTGVSVAFDPRTVGTQIDDSLMQKNLAARIVLLDKKYLLSVSSKVLDGRIFITGKVDNPEEKLKITKLAWETKGARSVRNDIKIKEKFDFKQSAKDVLITSQLKSAMIFNKNIKATNYQIDTYKQKIYIYGIALTSDEKDEVIKETKDISDVEDVIASIILVDELRVQKK
;
A
#
# COMPACT_ATOMS: atom_id res chain seq x y z
N MET A 1 39.06 23.58 -18.21
CA MET A 1 38.99 22.12 -18.24
C MET A 1 38.46 21.51 -16.92
N LYS A 2 38.89 21.97 -15.74
CA LYS A 2 38.48 21.43 -14.44
C LYS A 2 36.94 21.51 -14.16
N PHE A 3 36.29 22.59 -14.56
CA PHE A 3 34.86 22.80 -14.36
C PHE A 3 33.98 21.78 -15.14
N LYS A 4 34.36 21.48 -16.40
CA LYS A 4 33.67 20.47 -17.21
C LYS A 4 33.83 19.04 -16.61
N PHE A 5 34.97 18.76 -16.00
CA PHE A 5 35.26 17.49 -15.36
C PHE A 5 34.41 17.29 -14.06
N ILE A 6 34.29 18.37 -13.27
CA ILE A 6 33.45 18.36 -12.06
C ILE A 6 31.97 18.20 -12.44
N LEU A 7 31.51 18.89 -13.48
CA LEU A 7 30.12 18.74 -13.97
C LEU A 7 29.82 17.32 -14.46
N LEU A 8 30.81 16.69 -15.12
CA LEU A 8 30.68 15.31 -15.61
C LEU A 8 30.65 14.29 -14.46
N ILE A 9 31.40 14.52 -13.38
CA ILE A 9 31.39 13.70 -12.17
C ILE A 9 30.05 13.85 -11.43
N ILE A 10 29.52 15.07 -11.29
CA ILE A 10 28.23 15.32 -10.65
C ILE A 10 27.11 14.69 -11.49
N LEU A 11 27.15 14.78 -12.81
CA LEU A 11 26.19 14.14 -13.71
C LEU A 11 26.27 12.61 -13.63
N SER A 12 27.46 12.04 -13.48
CA SER A 12 27.69 10.60 -13.30
C SER A 12 27.09 10.10 -11.98
N ILE A 13 27.21 10.87 -10.89
CA ILE A 13 26.64 10.52 -9.57
C ILE A 13 25.10 10.57 -9.61
N ILE A 14 24.52 11.51 -10.35
CA ILE A 14 23.06 11.61 -10.53
C ILE A 14 22.52 10.43 -11.37
N LEU A 15 23.27 9.98 -12.36
CA LEU A 15 22.88 8.85 -13.23
C LEU A 15 23.02 7.49 -12.55
N THR A 16 23.97 7.32 -11.62
CA THR A 16 24.10 6.08 -10.83
C THR A 16 23.08 6.00 -9.70
N GLY A 17 22.48 7.11 -9.27
CA GLY A 17 21.38 7.14 -8.32
C GLY A 17 20.05 6.59 -8.86
N CYS A 18 19.93 6.40 -10.18
CA CYS A 18 18.74 5.86 -10.84
C CYS A 18 18.79 4.36 -11.18
N THR A 19 19.83 3.62 -10.77
CA THR A 19 19.69 2.17 -10.72
C THR A 19 18.77 1.88 -9.55
N GLY A 20 17.48 1.76 -9.84
CA GLY A 20 16.41 1.43 -8.91
C GLY A 20 16.63 0.08 -8.24
N VAL A 21 17.64 0.01 -7.41
CA VAL A 21 17.58 -0.80 -6.20
C VAL A 21 16.56 -0.08 -5.34
N SER A 22 15.26 -0.34 -5.64
CA SER A 22 14.22 -0.01 -4.70
C SER A 22 14.78 -0.39 -3.33
N SER A 23 14.60 0.45 -2.32
CA SER A 23 14.94 0.21 -0.92
C SER A 23 14.26 -1.05 -0.32
N ARG A 24 13.70 -1.90 -1.18
CA ARG A 24 13.35 -3.31 -1.02
C ARG A 24 14.53 -4.26 -1.29
N GLY A 25 15.75 -3.73 -1.40
CA GLY A 25 16.98 -4.53 -1.42
C GLY A 25 17.13 -5.34 -0.13
N LEU A 26 17.93 -6.37 -0.17
CA LEU A 26 18.18 -7.42 0.83
C LEU A 26 18.09 -7.00 2.32
N PHE A 27 18.37 -5.74 2.66
CA PHE A 27 18.26 -5.21 4.02
C PHE A 27 16.84 -4.69 4.35
N GLY A 28 16.10 -4.13 3.39
CA GLY A 28 14.75 -3.61 3.62
C GLY A 28 13.69 -4.72 3.78
N THR A 29 13.85 -5.84 3.10
CA THR A 29 12.96 -7.00 3.26
C THR A 29 13.18 -7.72 4.59
N GLY A 30 14.43 -7.83 5.05
CA GLY A 30 14.73 -8.49 6.34
C GLY A 30 14.18 -7.73 7.55
N VAL A 31 14.30 -6.41 7.55
CA VAL A 31 13.80 -5.58 8.66
C VAL A 31 12.27 -5.53 8.68
N SER A 32 11.62 -5.43 7.51
CA SER A 32 10.15 -5.44 7.46
C SER A 32 9.54 -6.79 7.86
N VAL A 33 10.20 -7.91 7.55
CA VAL A 33 9.79 -9.24 7.99
C VAL A 33 9.91 -9.40 9.52
N ALA A 34 10.96 -8.83 10.13
CA ALA A 34 11.18 -8.93 11.57
C ALA A 34 10.13 -8.15 12.41
N PHE A 35 9.51 -7.11 11.83
CA PHE A 35 8.49 -6.30 12.50
C PHE A 35 7.05 -6.61 12.09
N ASP A 36 6.86 -7.50 11.09
CA ASP A 36 5.53 -7.94 10.67
C ASP A 36 5.00 -9.00 11.66
N PRO A 37 3.84 -8.79 12.26
CA PRO A 37 3.30 -9.71 13.28
C PRO A 37 2.83 -11.05 12.71
N ARG A 38 2.77 -11.19 11.37
CA ARG A 38 2.41 -12.46 10.73
C ARG A 38 3.60 -13.42 10.77
N THR A 39 3.32 -14.73 10.81
CA THR A 39 4.39 -15.72 10.64
C THR A 39 5.05 -15.59 9.27
N VAL A 40 6.31 -15.98 9.16
CA VAL A 40 7.05 -15.97 7.89
C VAL A 40 6.31 -16.77 6.80
N GLY A 41 5.74 -17.92 7.15
CA GLY A 41 4.93 -18.70 6.22
C GLY A 41 3.72 -17.92 5.69
N THR A 42 2.96 -17.27 6.57
CA THR A 42 1.82 -16.42 6.16
C THR A 42 2.27 -15.26 5.27
N GLN A 43 3.40 -14.63 5.58
CA GLN A 43 3.95 -13.52 4.76
C GLN A 43 4.32 -14.00 3.36
N ILE A 44 4.92 -15.20 3.24
CA ILE A 44 5.26 -15.81 1.94
C ILE A 44 3.99 -16.13 1.16
N ASP A 45 3.02 -16.79 1.77
CA ASP A 45 1.74 -17.14 1.13
C ASP A 45 1.00 -15.89 0.64
N ASP A 46 0.89 -14.86 1.48
CA ASP A 46 0.27 -13.58 1.13
C ASP A 46 1.02 -12.88 -0.02
N SER A 47 2.35 -12.92 0.00
CA SER A 47 3.19 -12.33 -1.07
C SER A 47 2.99 -13.06 -2.41
N LEU A 48 2.94 -14.39 -2.41
CA LEU A 48 2.68 -15.19 -3.60
C LEU A 48 1.26 -14.93 -4.13
N MET A 49 0.27 -14.91 -3.24
CA MET A 49 -1.12 -14.60 -3.58
C MET A 49 -1.23 -13.20 -4.20
N GLN A 50 -0.60 -12.18 -3.59
CA GLN A 50 -0.60 -10.80 -4.09
C GLN A 50 0.04 -10.69 -5.47
N LYS A 51 1.19 -11.33 -5.69
CA LYS A 51 1.88 -11.32 -7.00
C LYS A 51 1.06 -12.04 -8.07
N ASN A 52 0.46 -13.19 -7.74
CA ASN A 52 -0.40 -13.93 -8.66
C ASN A 52 -1.62 -13.08 -9.07
N LEU A 53 -2.31 -12.49 -8.10
CA LEU A 53 -3.46 -11.61 -8.37
C LEU A 53 -3.05 -10.40 -9.22
N ALA A 54 -1.94 -9.73 -8.89
CA ALA A 54 -1.46 -8.58 -9.65
C ALA A 54 -1.13 -8.96 -11.11
N ALA A 55 -0.47 -10.10 -11.33
CA ALA A 55 -0.19 -10.60 -12.68
C ALA A 55 -1.49 -10.87 -13.46
N ARG A 56 -2.48 -11.53 -12.85
CA ARG A 56 -3.77 -11.81 -13.48
C ARG A 56 -4.55 -10.54 -13.80
N ILE A 57 -4.49 -9.51 -12.93
CA ILE A 57 -5.09 -8.19 -13.19
C ILE A 57 -4.45 -7.53 -14.41
N VAL A 58 -3.11 -7.56 -14.51
CA VAL A 58 -2.38 -7.00 -15.66
C VAL A 58 -2.67 -7.77 -16.97
N LEU A 59 -2.92 -9.08 -16.88
CA LEU A 59 -3.34 -9.91 -18.04
C LEU A 59 -4.73 -9.55 -18.54
N LEU A 60 -5.62 -9.02 -17.71
CA LEU A 60 -6.92 -8.50 -18.17
C LEU A 60 -6.72 -7.25 -19.04
N ASP A 61 -5.87 -6.32 -18.59
CA ASP A 61 -5.49 -5.13 -19.35
C ASP A 61 -4.19 -4.54 -18.73
N LYS A 62 -3.20 -4.28 -19.59
CA LYS A 62 -1.89 -3.70 -19.18
C LYS A 62 -2.02 -2.35 -18.49
N LYS A 63 -3.10 -1.58 -18.74
CA LYS A 63 -3.35 -0.30 -18.07
C LYS A 63 -3.45 -0.43 -16.55
N TYR A 64 -3.86 -1.60 -16.05
CA TYR A 64 -4.02 -1.83 -14.61
C TYR A 64 -2.70 -1.93 -13.85
N LEU A 65 -1.57 -2.14 -14.55
CA LEU A 65 -0.24 -2.14 -13.93
C LEU A 65 0.03 -0.89 -13.09
N LEU A 66 -0.46 0.26 -13.54
CA LEU A 66 -0.25 1.55 -12.87
C LEU A 66 -1.50 2.10 -12.16
N SER A 67 -2.68 1.59 -12.52
CA SER A 67 -3.94 2.16 -12.04
C SER A 67 -4.63 1.33 -10.96
N VAL A 68 -4.20 0.09 -10.73
CA VAL A 68 -4.77 -0.80 -9.71
C VAL A 68 -3.66 -1.37 -8.84
N SER A 69 -3.88 -1.34 -7.55
CA SER A 69 -2.98 -1.93 -6.55
C SER A 69 -3.72 -2.97 -5.72
N SER A 70 -3.03 -4.02 -5.34
CA SER A 70 -3.56 -5.03 -4.42
C SER A 70 -2.61 -5.24 -3.25
N LYS A 71 -3.17 -5.48 -2.07
CA LYS A 71 -2.47 -5.89 -0.85
C LYS A 71 -3.15 -7.13 -0.29
N VAL A 72 -2.35 -8.07 0.18
CA VAL A 72 -2.87 -9.27 0.86
C VAL A 72 -2.31 -9.32 2.27
N LEU A 73 -3.20 -9.50 3.24
CA LEU A 73 -2.86 -9.59 4.66
C LEU A 73 -3.64 -10.77 5.27
N ASP A 74 -2.95 -11.83 5.62
CA ASP A 74 -3.54 -13.07 6.16
C ASP A 74 -4.67 -13.63 5.28
N GLY A 75 -4.44 -13.66 3.95
CA GLY A 75 -5.42 -14.10 2.95
C GLY A 75 -6.58 -13.12 2.69
N ARG A 76 -6.61 -11.98 3.37
CA ARG A 76 -7.57 -10.90 3.12
C ARG A 76 -7.02 -9.99 2.03
N ILE A 77 -7.76 -9.86 0.93
CA ILE A 77 -7.36 -9.11 -0.26
C ILE A 77 -7.98 -7.72 -0.20
N PHE A 78 -7.15 -6.69 -0.31
CA PHE A 78 -7.54 -5.29 -0.40
C PHE A 78 -7.13 -4.77 -1.77
N ILE A 79 -8.06 -4.16 -2.50
CA ILE A 79 -7.81 -3.63 -3.85
C ILE A 79 -8.19 -2.17 -3.89
N THR A 80 -7.25 -1.34 -4.34
CA THR A 80 -7.43 0.09 -4.53
C THR A 80 -7.05 0.51 -5.93
N GLY A 81 -7.39 1.74 -6.31
CA GLY A 81 -7.03 2.28 -7.60
C GLY A 81 -8.20 2.88 -8.34
N LYS A 82 -8.02 3.05 -9.66
CA LYS A 82 -9.03 3.67 -10.54
C LYS A 82 -9.19 2.86 -11.82
N VAL A 83 -10.45 2.66 -12.24
CA VAL A 83 -10.82 2.00 -13.50
C VAL A 83 -11.81 2.87 -14.27
N ASP A 84 -12.04 2.57 -15.56
CA ASP A 84 -12.84 3.43 -16.43
C ASP A 84 -14.35 3.26 -16.22
N ASN A 85 -14.78 2.06 -15.80
CA ASN A 85 -16.20 1.73 -15.67
C ASN A 85 -16.47 0.67 -14.58
N PRO A 86 -17.75 0.50 -14.17
CA PRO A 86 -18.14 -0.47 -13.15
C PRO A 86 -17.87 -1.93 -13.54
N GLU A 87 -17.96 -2.28 -14.83
CA GLU A 87 -17.73 -3.65 -15.32
C GLU A 87 -16.28 -4.08 -15.07
N GLU A 88 -15.32 -3.17 -15.25
CA GLU A 88 -13.91 -3.42 -14.97
C GLU A 88 -13.69 -3.67 -13.48
N LYS A 89 -14.33 -2.87 -12.61
CA LYS A 89 -14.28 -3.09 -11.16
C LYS A 89 -14.85 -4.47 -10.80
N LEU A 90 -15.97 -4.88 -11.41
CA LEU A 90 -16.59 -6.18 -11.16
C LEU A 90 -15.69 -7.34 -11.63
N LYS A 91 -15.06 -7.23 -12.80
CA LYS A 91 -14.11 -8.23 -13.31
C LYS A 91 -12.94 -8.43 -12.36
N ILE A 92 -12.35 -7.33 -11.85
CA ILE A 92 -11.24 -7.39 -10.89
C ILE A 92 -11.71 -8.00 -9.57
N THR A 93 -12.91 -7.68 -9.09
CA THR A 93 -13.50 -8.28 -7.88
C THR A 93 -13.63 -9.79 -8.02
N LYS A 94 -14.18 -10.26 -9.15
CA LYS A 94 -14.32 -11.68 -9.44
C LYS A 94 -12.97 -12.38 -9.45
N LEU A 95 -11.98 -11.80 -10.13
CA LEU A 95 -10.63 -12.32 -10.21
C LEU A 95 -9.97 -12.48 -8.83
N ALA A 96 -10.24 -11.52 -7.93
CA ALA A 96 -9.73 -11.58 -6.55
C ALA A 96 -10.37 -12.74 -5.76
N TRP A 97 -11.67 -12.95 -5.88
CA TRP A 97 -12.34 -14.09 -5.23
C TRP A 97 -11.89 -15.45 -5.76
N GLU A 98 -11.52 -15.53 -7.03
CA GLU A 98 -10.96 -16.73 -7.65
C GLU A 98 -9.51 -17.02 -7.24
N THR A 99 -8.87 -16.11 -6.50
CA THR A 99 -7.49 -16.29 -6.06
C THR A 99 -7.43 -17.33 -4.95
N LYS A 100 -6.65 -18.39 -5.16
CA LYS A 100 -6.52 -19.49 -4.19
C LYS A 100 -6.06 -18.98 -2.83
N GLY A 101 -6.79 -19.30 -1.78
CA GLY A 101 -6.49 -18.91 -0.41
C GLY A 101 -7.13 -17.56 0.00
N ALA A 102 -7.89 -16.90 -0.88
CA ALA A 102 -8.63 -15.70 -0.53
C ALA A 102 -9.66 -15.99 0.58
N ARG A 103 -9.55 -15.26 1.69
CA ARG A 103 -10.48 -15.34 2.84
C ARG A 103 -11.55 -14.27 2.78
N SER A 104 -11.18 -13.08 2.31
CA SER A 104 -12.10 -11.98 2.06
C SER A 104 -11.53 -11.07 0.97
N VAL A 105 -12.42 -10.35 0.30
CA VAL A 105 -12.06 -9.36 -0.71
C VAL A 105 -12.74 -8.04 -0.38
N ARG A 106 -11.93 -7.01 -0.20
CA ARG A 106 -12.38 -5.62 -0.10
C ARG A 106 -11.91 -4.86 -1.33
N ASN A 107 -12.85 -4.43 -2.16
CA ASN A 107 -12.56 -3.69 -3.39
C ASN A 107 -12.99 -2.23 -3.27
N ASP A 108 -12.02 -1.37 -2.99
CA ASP A 108 -12.17 0.09 -2.89
C ASP A 108 -11.73 0.83 -4.17
N ILE A 109 -11.68 0.11 -5.32
CA ILE A 109 -11.47 0.72 -6.64
C ILE A 109 -12.54 1.78 -6.92
N LYS A 110 -12.10 2.94 -7.41
CA LYS A 110 -12.96 4.05 -7.85
C LYS A 110 -13.09 4.06 -9.36
N ILE A 111 -14.23 4.53 -9.85
CA ILE A 111 -14.39 4.81 -11.29
C ILE A 111 -13.68 6.14 -11.58
N LYS A 112 -12.92 6.19 -12.69
CA LYS A 112 -12.24 7.40 -13.12
C LYS A 112 -13.25 8.51 -13.39
N GLU A 113 -12.95 9.67 -12.88
CA GLU A 113 -13.64 10.92 -13.19
C GLU A 113 -12.69 11.84 -13.97
N LYS A 114 -13.18 13.00 -14.39
CA LYS A 114 -12.32 14.02 -15.00
C LYS A 114 -11.17 14.34 -14.03
N PHE A 115 -9.95 14.41 -14.59
CA PHE A 115 -8.76 14.68 -13.78
C PHE A 115 -8.85 16.07 -13.17
N ASP A 116 -8.83 16.12 -11.85
CA ASP A 116 -8.73 17.34 -11.06
C ASP A 116 -7.35 17.40 -10.41
N PHE A 117 -6.49 18.27 -10.94
CA PHE A 117 -5.13 18.47 -10.45
C PHE A 117 -5.12 18.94 -9.01
N LYS A 118 -5.98 19.91 -8.65
CA LYS A 118 -6.05 20.49 -7.30
C LYS A 118 -6.44 19.42 -6.28
N GLN A 119 -7.45 18.60 -6.60
CA GLN A 119 -7.87 17.50 -5.74
C GLN A 119 -6.77 16.44 -5.61
N SER A 120 -6.12 16.08 -6.71
CA SER A 120 -5.03 15.10 -6.69
C SER A 120 -3.84 15.57 -5.87
N ALA A 121 -3.48 16.86 -5.94
CA ALA A 121 -2.42 17.45 -5.12
C ALA A 121 -2.78 17.43 -3.63
N LYS A 122 -4.02 17.73 -3.26
CA LYS A 122 -4.51 17.59 -1.88
C LYS A 122 -4.39 16.16 -1.37
N ASP A 123 -4.83 15.18 -2.15
CA ASP A 123 -4.77 13.76 -1.78
C ASP A 123 -3.33 13.30 -1.52
N VAL A 124 -2.37 13.74 -2.36
CA VAL A 124 -0.94 13.47 -2.16
C VAL A 124 -0.42 14.10 -0.88
N LEU A 125 -0.81 15.35 -0.61
CA LEU A 125 -0.40 16.08 0.61
C LEU A 125 -0.92 15.36 1.87
N ILE A 126 -2.20 15.03 1.92
CA ILE A 126 -2.82 14.27 3.01
C ILE A 126 -2.09 12.95 3.26
N THR A 127 -1.86 12.16 2.19
CA THR A 127 -1.12 10.90 2.31
C THR A 127 0.28 11.09 2.87
N SER A 128 0.99 12.12 2.43
CA SER A 128 2.37 12.41 2.86
C SER A 128 2.42 12.85 4.32
N GLN A 129 1.48 13.71 4.73
CA GLN A 129 1.36 14.17 6.12
C GLN A 129 1.07 12.99 7.06
N LEU A 130 0.10 12.14 6.72
CA LEU A 130 -0.22 10.98 7.56
C LEU A 130 0.94 9.99 7.64
N LYS A 131 1.60 9.67 6.51
CA LYS A 131 2.78 8.80 6.52
C LYS A 131 3.88 9.35 7.42
N SER A 132 4.12 10.66 7.37
CA SER A 132 5.11 11.31 8.24
C SER A 132 4.69 11.23 9.71
N ALA A 133 3.45 11.57 10.04
CA ALA A 133 2.93 11.49 11.41
C ALA A 133 3.09 10.08 11.98
N MET A 134 2.69 9.05 11.23
CA MET A 134 2.83 7.66 11.66
C MET A 134 4.29 7.21 11.82
N ILE A 135 5.22 7.68 10.97
CA ILE A 135 6.65 7.35 11.10
C ILE A 135 7.26 7.96 12.37
N PHE A 136 6.86 9.18 12.73
CA PHE A 136 7.35 9.86 13.92
C PHE A 136 6.67 9.41 15.22
N ASN A 137 5.50 8.81 15.14
CA ASN A 137 4.79 8.29 16.30
C ASN A 137 5.40 6.94 16.74
N LYS A 138 6.02 6.92 17.93
CA LYS A 138 6.73 5.74 18.48
C LYS A 138 5.81 4.56 18.78
N ASN A 139 4.50 4.82 18.96
CA ASN A 139 3.50 3.82 19.27
C ASN A 139 2.95 3.13 18.01
N ILE A 140 3.31 3.60 16.81
CA ILE A 140 2.81 3.09 15.54
C ILE A 140 3.93 2.42 14.76
N LYS A 141 3.72 1.19 14.33
CA LYS A 141 4.59 0.48 13.38
C LYS A 141 4.19 0.81 11.94
N ALA A 142 4.55 2.01 11.48
CA ALA A 142 4.12 2.58 10.20
C ALA A 142 4.31 1.63 9.00
N THR A 143 5.30 0.73 9.04
CA THR A 143 5.57 -0.28 8.00
C THR A 143 4.48 -1.34 7.85
N ASN A 144 3.64 -1.51 8.86
CA ASN A 144 2.54 -2.48 8.86
C ASN A 144 1.28 -1.96 8.16
N TYR A 145 1.30 -0.70 7.71
CA TYR A 145 0.13 -0.05 7.14
C TYR A 145 0.34 0.37 5.69
N GLN A 146 -0.71 0.21 4.90
CA GLN A 146 -0.87 0.76 3.56
C GLN A 146 -1.86 1.91 3.63
N ILE A 147 -1.52 3.06 3.04
CA ILE A 147 -2.35 4.27 3.03
C ILE A 147 -2.58 4.69 1.59
N ASP A 148 -3.84 4.87 1.23
CA ASP A 148 -4.27 5.47 -0.02
C ASP A 148 -5.26 6.60 0.27
N THR A 149 -5.17 7.72 -0.45
CA THR A 149 -6.11 8.83 -0.32
C THR A 149 -6.81 9.09 -1.66
N TYR A 150 -8.12 9.31 -1.60
CA TYR A 150 -8.94 9.65 -2.75
C TYR A 150 -10.05 10.62 -2.35
N LYS A 151 -10.08 11.81 -2.95
CA LYS A 151 -11.04 12.88 -2.63
C LYS A 151 -11.11 13.15 -1.12
N GLN A 152 -9.95 13.40 -0.52
CA GLN A 152 -9.81 13.69 0.92
C GLN A 152 -10.31 12.55 1.85
N LYS A 153 -10.63 11.37 1.31
CA LYS A 153 -10.96 10.17 2.08
C LYS A 153 -9.75 9.26 2.16
N ILE A 154 -9.37 8.90 3.37
CA ILE A 154 -8.23 8.03 3.62
C ILE A 154 -8.69 6.58 3.72
N TYR A 155 -7.99 5.70 3.04
CA TYR A 155 -8.14 4.24 3.10
C TYR A 155 -6.89 3.66 3.74
N ILE A 156 -7.04 3.06 4.92
CA ILE A 156 -5.93 2.43 5.65
C ILE A 156 -6.17 0.92 5.74
N TYR A 157 -5.16 0.15 5.37
CA TYR A 157 -5.11 -1.30 5.51
C TYR A 157 -3.86 -1.67 6.28
N GLY A 158 -3.98 -2.52 7.27
CA GLY A 158 -2.80 -2.90 8.06
C GLY A 158 -3.08 -3.90 9.14
N ILE A 159 -2.02 -4.18 9.91
CA ILE A 159 -2.07 -5.05 11.07
C ILE A 159 -1.50 -4.28 12.26
N ALA A 160 -2.32 -4.07 13.28
CA ALA A 160 -1.90 -3.51 14.55
C ALA A 160 -1.48 -4.61 15.51
N LEU A 161 -0.44 -4.36 16.28
CA LEU A 161 0.02 -5.27 17.34
C LEU A 161 -0.94 -5.28 18.53
N THR A 162 -1.53 -4.11 18.83
CA THR A 162 -2.42 -3.92 19.97
C THR A 162 -3.61 -3.06 19.58
N SER A 163 -4.67 -3.10 20.39
CA SER A 163 -5.82 -2.20 20.26
C SER A 163 -5.41 -0.73 20.37
N ASP A 164 -4.50 -0.44 21.29
CA ASP A 164 -3.99 0.93 21.51
C ASP A 164 -3.27 1.47 20.28
N GLU A 165 -2.46 0.63 19.60
CA GLU A 165 -1.82 1.03 18.33
C GLU A 165 -2.88 1.33 17.25
N LYS A 166 -3.91 0.48 17.15
CA LYS A 166 -5.03 0.70 16.21
C LYS A 166 -5.74 2.02 16.46
N ASP A 167 -6.04 2.31 17.73
CA ASP A 167 -6.73 3.54 18.12
C ASP A 167 -5.85 4.78 17.85
N GLU A 168 -4.54 4.68 18.11
CA GLU A 168 -3.59 5.74 17.82
C GLU A 168 -3.47 6.00 16.32
N VAL A 169 -3.45 4.96 15.47
CA VAL A 169 -3.48 5.12 14.00
C VAL A 169 -4.74 5.84 13.54
N ILE A 170 -5.90 5.48 14.10
CA ILE A 170 -7.17 6.14 13.76
C ILE A 170 -7.16 7.59 14.20
N LYS A 171 -6.62 7.89 15.36
CA LYS A 171 -6.47 9.25 15.90
C LYS A 171 -5.57 10.09 15.00
N GLU A 172 -4.33 9.64 14.74
CA GLU A 172 -3.41 10.33 13.83
C GLU A 172 -4.05 10.63 12.47
N THR A 173 -4.86 9.69 11.98
CA THR A 173 -5.55 9.87 10.68
C THR A 173 -6.61 10.96 10.73
N LYS A 174 -7.36 11.07 11.84
CA LYS A 174 -8.38 12.10 12.03
C LYS A 174 -7.80 13.48 12.28
N ASP A 175 -6.58 13.55 12.82
CA ASP A 175 -5.90 14.80 13.13
C ASP A 175 -5.25 15.45 11.89
N ILE A 176 -5.21 14.74 10.74
CA ILE A 176 -4.73 15.32 9.48
C ILE A 176 -5.74 16.31 8.91
N SER A 177 -5.24 17.50 8.57
CA SER A 177 -6.06 18.56 7.97
C SER A 177 -6.66 18.14 6.62
N ASP A 178 -7.81 18.69 6.27
CA ASP A 178 -8.52 18.44 5.02
C ASP A 178 -9.00 16.99 4.79
N VAL A 179 -8.99 16.12 5.80
CA VAL A 179 -9.57 14.79 5.74
C VAL A 179 -11.07 14.86 5.95
N GLU A 180 -11.84 14.32 4.98
CA GLU A 180 -13.30 14.27 5.05
C GLU A 180 -13.81 12.98 5.69
N ASP A 181 -13.10 11.84 5.47
CA ASP A 181 -13.55 10.53 5.94
C ASP A 181 -12.37 9.56 6.07
N VAL A 182 -12.50 8.59 6.97
CA VAL A 182 -11.48 7.56 7.24
C VAL A 182 -12.10 6.17 7.15
N ILE A 183 -11.62 5.40 6.19
CA ILE A 183 -12.02 4.01 5.98
C ILE A 183 -10.88 3.10 6.41
N ALA A 184 -10.91 2.68 7.68
CA ALA A 184 -9.88 1.83 8.26
C ALA A 184 -10.27 0.34 8.18
N SER A 185 -9.33 -0.48 7.70
CA SER A 185 -9.39 -1.94 7.72
C SER A 185 -8.14 -2.47 8.39
N ILE A 186 -8.08 -2.27 9.71
CA ILE A 186 -6.96 -2.65 10.55
C ILE A 186 -7.30 -3.94 11.29
N ILE A 187 -6.51 -4.97 11.04
CA ILE A 187 -6.62 -6.29 11.64
C ILE A 187 -5.77 -6.29 12.91
N LEU A 188 -6.27 -6.82 14.01
CA LEU A 188 -5.46 -7.06 15.19
C LEU A 188 -4.66 -8.38 15.04
N VAL A 189 -3.51 -8.45 15.68
CA VAL A 189 -2.65 -9.66 15.66
C VAL A 189 -3.38 -10.90 16.16
N ASP A 190 -4.22 -10.76 17.17
CA ASP A 190 -5.02 -11.84 17.73
C ASP A 190 -6.11 -12.37 16.76
N GLU A 191 -6.50 -11.58 15.77
CA GLU A 191 -7.40 -11.98 14.68
C GLU A 191 -6.69 -12.76 13.55
N LEU A 192 -5.38 -12.85 13.56
CA LEU A 192 -4.59 -13.57 12.55
C LEU A 192 -4.75 -15.08 12.72
N ARG A 193 -4.57 -15.81 11.61
CA ARG A 193 -4.53 -17.28 11.68
C ARG A 193 -3.37 -17.73 12.57
N VAL A 194 -3.70 -18.48 13.62
CA VAL A 194 -2.69 -19.22 14.36
C VAL A 194 -2.27 -20.40 13.48
N GLN A 195 -1.03 -20.42 13.03
CA GLN A 195 -0.50 -21.64 12.40
C GLN A 195 -0.42 -22.72 13.47
N LYS A 196 -1.20 -23.80 13.32
CA LYS A 196 -1.00 -25.00 14.13
C LYS A 196 0.43 -25.50 13.86
N LYS A 197 1.24 -25.49 14.92
CA LYS A 197 2.56 -26.14 14.92
C LYS A 197 2.40 -27.64 14.65
#